data_54844ca676bb27a9cdeb74c1862c1a9b
#
_entry.id   54844ca676bb27a9cdeb74c1862c1a9b
#
_cell.length_a   1.000
_cell.length_b   1.000
_cell.length_c   1.000
_cell.angle_alpha   90.00
_cell.angle_beta   90.00
_cell.angle_gamma   90.00
#
_symmetry.space_group_name_H-M   'P 1'
#
loop_
_entity.id
_entity.type
_entity.pdbx_description
1 polymer ?
#
loop_
_entity_poly.entity_id
_entity_poly.type
_entity_poly.pdbx_seq_one_letter_code
_entity_poly.pdbx_strand_id
1 'polypeptide(L)'
;MIRGPWSAPAPTGADESEQQRMAREIAAQIVAGQGSVVRWTAELPDVDDWRRAARRAGRLLGVRIRTGVSDDGTKVWVVDES
;
A
#
# COMPACT_ATOMS: atom_id res chain seq x y z
N MET A 1 11.09 -0.20 -34.31
CA MET A 1 10.83 -0.46 -33.90
C MET A 1 10.40 -0.46 -33.06
N ILE A 2 10.21 -0.68 -32.81
CA ILE A 2 9.82 -0.87 -32.02
C ILE A 2 9.53 -1.27 -31.39
N ARG A 3 9.57 -1.47 -31.12
CA ARG A 3 9.27 -2.05 -30.38
C ARG A 3 8.81 -2.01 -29.62
N GLY A 4 8.55 -2.01 -29.47
CA GLY A 4 8.09 -2.12 -28.73
C GLY A 4 7.76 -2.30 -27.84
N PRO A 5 7.52 -2.32 -27.76
CA PRO A 5 7.25 -2.60 -26.83
C PRO A 5 7.13 -3.28 -26.11
N TRP A 6 7.54 -3.28 -26.66
CA TRP A 6 7.32 -4.10 -26.00
C TRP A 6 6.58 -3.95 -24.97
N SER A 7 5.80 -4.06 -25.04
CA SER A 7 5.12 -3.80 -23.88
C SER A 7 5.52 -4.73 -22.83
N ALA A 8 5.85 -4.25 -21.71
CA ALA A 8 6.14 -5.08 -20.61
C ALA A 8 4.92 -5.90 -20.27
N PRO A 9 5.09 -7.15 -19.92
CA PRO A 9 3.96 -7.93 -19.48
C PRO A 9 3.40 -7.34 -18.21
N ALA A 10 2.10 -7.40 -18.08
CA ALA A 10 1.47 -6.93 -16.88
C ALA A 10 1.91 -7.80 -15.73
N PRO A 11 2.44 -7.24 -14.68
CA PRO A 11 2.81 -8.04 -13.53
C PRO A 11 1.59 -8.56 -12.82
N THR A 12 1.78 -9.62 -12.08
CA THR A 12 0.76 -10.12 -11.20
C THR A 12 0.62 -9.16 -10.04
N GLY A 13 -0.58 -8.75 -9.76
CA GLY A 13 -0.81 -7.76 -8.73
C GLY A 13 -0.50 -6.36 -9.23
N ALA A 14 -0.27 -5.44 -8.34
CA ALA A 14 -0.01 -4.06 -8.70
C ALA A 14 1.40 -3.90 -9.22
N ASP A 15 1.56 -3.18 -10.32
CA ASP A 15 2.87 -2.90 -10.85
C ASP A 15 3.54 -1.79 -10.02
N GLU A 16 4.75 -1.42 -10.42
CA GLU A 16 5.54 -0.45 -9.66
C GLU A 16 4.84 0.91 -9.59
N SER A 17 4.24 1.35 -10.70
CA SER A 17 3.54 2.63 -10.72
C SER A 17 2.33 2.63 -9.81
N GLU A 18 1.60 1.53 -9.81
CA GLU A 18 0.42 1.40 -8.97
C GLU A 18 0.82 1.32 -7.50
N GLN A 19 1.87 0.59 -7.20
CA GLN A 19 2.41 0.52 -5.85
C GLN A 19 2.82 1.90 -5.35
N GLN A 20 3.48 2.67 -6.20
CA GLN A 20 3.92 4.01 -5.85
C GLN A 20 2.73 4.92 -5.56
N ARG A 21 1.70 4.85 -6.39
CA ARG A 21 0.50 5.66 -6.19
C ARG A 21 -0.21 5.28 -4.90
N MET A 22 -0.34 3.97 -4.65
CA MET A 22 -0.96 3.49 -3.42
C MET A 22 -0.17 3.94 -2.21
N ALA A 23 1.16 3.89 -2.30
CA ALA A 23 2.01 4.30 -1.18
C ALA A 23 1.83 5.77 -0.87
N ARG A 24 1.74 6.62 -1.89
CA ARG A 24 1.52 8.05 -1.67
C ARG A 24 0.17 8.32 -1.04
N GLU A 25 -0.83 7.58 -1.48
CA GLU A 25 -2.18 7.70 -0.94
C GLU A 25 -2.21 7.30 0.52
N ILE A 26 -1.58 6.18 0.83
CA ILE A 26 -1.52 5.70 2.21
C ILE A 26 -0.72 6.68 3.06
N ALA A 27 0.37 7.21 2.54
CA ALA A 27 1.16 8.20 3.27
C ALA A 27 0.32 9.42 3.64
N ALA A 28 -0.47 9.92 2.70
CA ALA A 28 -1.36 11.04 2.96
C ALA A 28 -2.41 10.67 4.01
N GLN A 29 -2.92 9.45 3.96
CA GLN A 29 -3.89 8.99 4.93
C GLN A 29 -3.29 8.84 6.32
N ILE A 30 -2.04 8.39 6.40
CA ILE A 30 -1.35 8.28 7.69
C ILE A 30 -1.23 9.66 8.33
N VAL A 31 -0.84 10.66 7.55
CA VAL A 31 -0.71 12.02 8.05
C VAL A 31 -2.07 12.56 8.50
N ALA A 32 -3.09 12.39 7.66
CA ALA A 32 -4.42 12.89 7.97
C ALA A 32 -5.03 12.17 9.16
N GLY A 33 -4.70 10.89 9.34
CA GLY A 33 -5.24 10.09 10.44
C GLY A 33 -4.40 10.12 11.70
N GLN A 34 -3.42 11.01 11.75
CA GLN A 34 -2.57 11.18 12.93
C GLN A 34 -1.81 9.90 13.27
N GLY A 35 -1.36 9.19 12.25
CA GLY A 35 -0.50 8.06 12.42
C GLY A 35 -1.16 6.71 12.28
N SER A 36 -2.43 6.65 11.88
CA SER A 36 -3.06 5.35 11.68
C SER A 36 -4.06 5.37 10.52
N VAL A 37 -4.20 4.21 9.88
CA VAL A 37 -5.16 4.01 8.80
C VAL A 37 -5.76 2.62 8.96
N VAL A 38 -7.06 2.52 8.81
CA VAL A 38 -7.77 1.23 8.83
C VAL A 38 -8.62 1.13 7.57
N ARG A 39 -8.57 -0.01 6.91
CA ARG A 39 -9.37 -0.26 5.71
C ARG A 39 -10.06 -1.60 5.83
N TRP A 40 -11.22 -1.71 5.20
CA TRP A 40 -11.91 -2.99 5.11
C TRP A 40 -11.23 -3.84 4.04
N THR A 41 -10.92 -5.08 4.38
CA THR A 41 -10.25 -5.97 3.42
C THR A 41 -11.13 -6.20 2.19
N ALA A 42 -12.45 -6.16 2.37
CA ALA A 42 -13.38 -6.35 1.26
C ALA A 42 -13.28 -5.24 0.21
N GLU A 43 -12.73 -4.09 0.57
CA GLU A 43 -12.58 -2.97 -0.36
C GLU A 43 -11.29 -3.04 -1.15
N LEU A 44 -10.41 -3.95 -0.79
CA LEU A 44 -9.07 -4.01 -1.39
C LEU A 44 -9.00 -5.21 -2.34
N PRO A 45 -8.52 -5.00 -3.57
CA PRO A 45 -8.33 -6.12 -4.48
C PRO A 45 -7.28 -7.10 -3.99
N ASP A 46 -6.28 -6.62 -3.25
CA ASP A 46 -5.21 -7.47 -2.76
C ASP A 46 -4.65 -6.87 -1.48
N VAL A 47 -4.90 -7.55 -0.36
CA VAL A 47 -4.46 -7.08 0.95
C VAL A 47 -2.94 -7.04 1.05
N ASP A 48 -2.27 -8.04 0.49
CA ASP A 48 -0.81 -8.09 0.56
C ASP A 48 -0.18 -6.94 -0.22
N ASP A 49 -0.76 -6.58 -1.36
CA ASP A 49 -0.29 -5.43 -2.12
C ASP A 49 -0.48 -4.14 -1.32
N TRP A 50 -1.62 -4.01 -0.66
CA TRP A 50 -1.89 -2.84 0.17
C TRP A 50 -0.88 -2.73 1.32
N ARG A 51 -0.60 -3.86 1.98
CA ARG A 51 0.36 -3.87 3.09
C ARG A 51 1.77 -3.53 2.61
N ARG A 52 2.12 -4.01 1.42
CA ARG A 52 3.42 -3.67 0.82
C ARG A 52 3.49 -2.17 0.54
N ALA A 53 2.40 -1.61 0.01
CA ALA A 53 2.33 -0.17 -0.25
C ALA A 53 2.40 0.61 1.06
N ALA A 54 1.80 0.09 2.12
CA ALA A 54 1.85 0.74 3.43
C ALA A 54 3.29 0.81 3.95
N ARG A 55 4.07 -0.26 3.77
CA ARG A 55 5.48 -0.24 4.16
C ARG A 55 6.26 0.78 3.33
N ARG A 56 5.96 0.87 2.05
CA ARG A 56 6.57 1.86 1.18
C ARG A 56 6.20 3.28 1.63
N ALA A 57 4.95 3.47 2.05
CA ALA A 57 4.50 4.76 2.56
C ALA A 57 5.31 5.16 3.81
N GLY A 58 5.58 4.20 4.68
CA GLY A 58 6.42 4.46 5.84
C GLY A 58 7.80 4.97 5.45
N ARG A 59 8.38 4.36 4.41
CA ARG A 59 9.68 4.81 3.92
C ARG A 59 9.60 6.20 3.31
N LEU A 60 8.52 6.49 2.60
CA LEU A 60 8.32 7.82 2.02
C LEU A 60 8.23 8.90 3.09
N LEU A 61 7.59 8.57 4.20
CA LEU A 61 7.44 9.51 5.31
C LEU A 61 8.65 9.54 6.24
N GLY A 62 9.55 8.58 6.09
CA GLY A 62 10.70 8.48 6.97
C GLY A 62 10.34 8.03 8.37
N VAL A 63 9.26 7.25 8.51
CA VAL A 63 8.79 6.80 9.81
C VAL A 63 8.75 5.28 9.84
N ARG A 64 8.74 4.74 11.04
CA ARG A 64 8.60 3.30 11.25
C ARG A 64 7.11 2.99 11.34
N ILE A 65 6.66 2.03 10.57
CA ILE A 65 5.25 1.66 10.61
C ILE A 65 5.10 0.18 10.92
N ARG A 66 3.90 -0.15 11.40
CA ARG A 66 3.49 -1.53 11.62
C ARG A 66 2.15 -1.74 10.92
N THR A 67 2.00 -2.89 10.29
CA THR A 67 0.75 -3.21 9.61
C THR A 67 0.30 -4.60 10.03
N GLY A 68 -1.01 -4.81 10.05
CA GLY A 68 -1.57 -6.09 10.42
C GLY A 68 -2.98 -6.24 9.90
N VAL A 69 -3.54 -7.42 10.16
CA VAL A 69 -4.91 -7.76 9.77
C VAL A 69 -5.65 -8.16 11.04
N SER A 70 -6.90 -7.76 11.14
CA SER A 70 -7.71 -8.08 12.32
C SER A 70 -7.92 -9.60 12.42
N ASP A 71 -8.28 -10.05 13.62
CA ASP A 71 -8.45 -11.47 13.89
C ASP A 71 -9.49 -12.12 12.98
N ASP A 72 -10.54 -11.40 12.65
CA ASP A 72 -11.60 -11.91 11.79
C ASP A 72 -11.30 -11.72 10.30
N GLY A 73 -10.17 -11.08 9.97
CA GLY A 73 -9.76 -10.87 8.58
C GLY A 73 -10.55 -9.81 7.83
N THR A 74 -11.39 -9.05 8.52
CA THR A 74 -12.24 -8.06 7.84
C THR A 74 -11.59 -6.70 7.67
N LYS A 75 -10.55 -6.41 8.44
CA LYS A 75 -9.88 -5.12 8.40
C LYS A 75 -8.38 -5.30 8.31
N VAL A 76 -7.75 -4.35 7.64
CA VAL A 76 -6.29 -4.26 7.62
C VAL A 76 -5.94 -2.85 8.12
N TRP A 77 -4.83 -2.73 8.80
CA TRP A 77 -4.47 -1.47 9.42
C TRP A 77 -2.97 -1.21 9.29
N VAL A 78 -2.61 0.05 9.43
CA VAL A 78 -1.23 0.48 9.52
C VAL A 78 -1.15 1.57 10.58
N VAL A 79 -0.12 1.52 11.39
CA VAL A 79 0.12 2.53 12.42
C VAL A 79 1.57 2.98 12.36
N ASP A 80 1.77 4.24 12.70
CA ASP A 80 3.09 4.84 12.81
C ASP A 80 3.58 4.58 14.23
N GLU A 81 4.72 3.90 14.33
CA GLU A 81 5.30 3.54 15.63
C GLU A 81 6.50 4.40 16.01
N SER A 82 6.84 5.40 15.19
CA SER A 82 7.99 6.24 15.52
C SER A 82 7.71 7.32 16.54
#